data_873b1cf4f66dc6a2e388f2fd7afc0b3f
#
_entry.id   873b1cf4f66dc6a2e388f2fd7afc0b3f
#
_cell.length_a   1.000
_cell.length_b   1.000
_cell.length_c   1.000
_cell.angle_alpha   90.00
_cell.angle_beta   90.00
_cell.angle_gamma   90.00
#
_symmetry.space_group_name_H-M   'P 1'
#
loop_
_entity.id
_entity.type
_entity.pdbx_description
1 polymer ?
#
loop_
_entity_poly.entity_id
_entity_poly.type
_entity_poly.pdbx_seq_one_letter_code
_entity_poly.pdbx_strand_id
1 'polypeptide(L)'
;MNSVVKGAGYILVHTPDMVIHNGTTQTTERVVNPESEYLKELPKHLRSYEDVLAYWPNQTYIGNVTPAQLAEQGSTWVDLKCPVTDRHGKYGEIMPQEEFLLLMQICDCFDVVKLDKDFVAAHKAAIVEHPLFDAEMTGRLNDGVELSEVEHLVNEEGAEGLYDHDKLVGCVKRAHDIDHNLSAHVMHENLVSKASSVLALLHGIKNAGIDKSEVEYVIDCCEEACGDMNQRGGGNFAKAAAEIAGLAHATGSDTRGFCAGPAQI
;
A
#
# COMPACT_ATOMS: atom_id res chain seq x y z
N MET A 1 -22.02 -9.79 26.67
CA MET A 1 -21.63 -8.48 26.14
C MET A 1 -21.75 -8.59 24.63
N ASN A 2 -22.47 -7.70 23.97
CA ASN A 2 -22.60 -7.76 22.51
C ASN A 2 -21.44 -6.98 21.88
N SER A 3 -20.80 -7.55 20.86
CA SER A 3 -19.81 -6.84 20.06
C SER A 3 -20.50 -5.74 19.24
N VAL A 4 -19.84 -4.60 19.13
CA VAL A 4 -20.33 -3.45 18.35
C VAL A 4 -19.22 -2.95 17.43
N VAL A 5 -19.59 -2.55 16.20
CA VAL A 5 -18.67 -1.88 15.27
C VAL A 5 -18.64 -0.40 15.62
N LYS A 6 -17.47 0.12 16.02
CA LYS A 6 -17.28 1.53 16.35
C LYS A 6 -16.86 2.39 15.16
N GLY A 7 -16.15 1.83 14.21
CA GLY A 7 -15.65 2.57 13.07
C GLY A 7 -15.19 1.66 11.97
N ALA A 8 -14.88 2.25 10.82
CA ALA A 8 -14.28 1.60 9.69
C ALA A 8 -13.26 2.55 9.04
N GLY A 9 -12.22 2.00 8.45
CA GLY A 9 -11.22 2.72 7.67
C GLY A 9 -11.07 2.10 6.29
N TYR A 10 -10.96 2.93 5.27
CA TYR A 10 -10.77 2.53 3.88
C TYR A 10 -9.64 3.31 3.25
N ILE A 11 -8.85 2.64 2.44
CA ILE A 11 -7.81 3.29 1.64
C ILE A 11 -7.92 2.87 0.18
N LEU A 12 -7.56 3.80 -0.68
CA LEU A 12 -7.20 3.52 -2.05
C LEU A 12 -5.79 4.07 -2.27
N VAL A 13 -4.98 3.35 -3.01
CA VAL A 13 -3.64 3.80 -3.39
C VAL A 13 -3.57 3.82 -4.91
N HIS A 14 -3.25 4.96 -5.47
CA HIS A 14 -3.07 5.11 -6.91
C HIS A 14 -1.61 4.86 -7.27
N THR A 15 -1.32 3.68 -7.77
CA THR A 15 0.04 3.21 -8.09
C THR A 15 0.15 2.76 -9.55
N PRO A 16 0.05 3.66 -10.53
CA PRO A 16 0.05 3.30 -11.95
C PRO A 16 1.34 2.62 -12.39
N ASP A 17 2.48 3.07 -11.91
CA ASP A 17 3.76 2.46 -12.28
C ASP A 17 3.93 1.07 -11.67
N MET A 18 3.39 0.81 -10.47
CA MET A 18 3.36 -0.55 -9.92
C MET A 18 2.51 -1.49 -10.78
N VAL A 19 1.41 -1.00 -11.33
CA VAL A 19 0.58 -1.82 -12.26
C VAL A 19 1.35 -2.14 -13.54
N ILE A 20 2.17 -1.22 -14.03
CA ILE A 20 2.97 -1.43 -15.25
C ILE A 20 4.17 -2.33 -14.96
N HIS A 21 4.91 -2.07 -13.90
CA HIS A 21 6.26 -2.62 -13.70
C HIS A 21 6.31 -3.80 -12.74
N ASN A 22 5.40 -3.91 -11.80
CA ASN A 22 5.45 -4.89 -10.72
C ASN A 22 4.32 -5.92 -10.82
N GLY A 23 4.36 -6.91 -9.94
CA GLY A 23 3.39 -7.99 -9.87
C GLY A 23 3.72 -9.19 -10.75
N THR A 24 3.20 -10.34 -10.35
CA THR A 24 3.53 -11.64 -10.96
C THR A 24 3.12 -11.72 -12.43
N THR A 25 1.96 -11.17 -12.79
CA THR A 25 1.45 -11.22 -14.17
C THR A 25 2.36 -10.45 -15.12
N GLN A 26 2.65 -9.20 -14.81
CA GLN A 26 3.49 -8.33 -15.64
C GLN A 26 4.93 -8.84 -15.72
N THR A 27 5.48 -9.29 -14.59
CA THR A 27 6.83 -9.86 -14.53
C THR A 27 6.92 -11.14 -15.37
N THR A 28 5.95 -12.03 -15.24
CA THR A 28 5.89 -13.25 -16.04
C THR A 28 5.77 -12.94 -17.53
N GLU A 29 4.87 -12.03 -17.90
CA GLU A 29 4.65 -11.64 -19.30
C GLU A 29 5.92 -11.04 -19.92
N ARG A 30 6.66 -10.19 -19.21
CA ARG A 30 7.94 -9.65 -19.70
C ARG A 30 8.98 -10.71 -19.95
N VAL A 31 9.02 -11.75 -19.13
CA VAL A 31 9.99 -12.85 -19.30
C VAL A 31 9.60 -13.77 -20.45
N VAL A 32 8.32 -14.12 -20.54
CA VAL A 32 7.82 -15.11 -21.52
C VAL A 32 7.58 -14.48 -22.88
N ASN A 33 7.09 -13.25 -22.91
CA ASN A 33 6.72 -12.53 -24.13
C ASN A 33 7.08 -11.03 -24.03
N PRO A 34 8.37 -10.65 -24.10
CA PRO A 34 8.82 -9.27 -23.88
C PRO A 34 8.25 -8.28 -24.90
N GLU A 35 7.76 -8.74 -26.06
CA GLU A 35 7.10 -7.93 -27.08
C GLU A 35 5.57 -7.94 -26.99
N SER A 36 5.04 -8.36 -25.84
CA SER A 36 3.61 -8.47 -25.58
C SER A 36 2.82 -7.20 -25.91
N GLU A 37 1.79 -7.34 -26.71
CA GLU A 37 0.85 -6.23 -26.98
C GLU A 37 0.08 -5.85 -25.71
N TYR A 38 -0.16 -6.79 -24.80
CA TYR A 38 -0.76 -6.51 -23.50
C TYR A 38 0.08 -5.49 -22.70
N LEU A 39 1.40 -5.71 -22.59
CA LEU A 39 2.28 -4.77 -21.87
C LEU A 39 2.35 -3.40 -22.55
N LYS A 40 2.34 -3.35 -23.89
CA LYS A 40 2.36 -2.10 -24.66
C LYS A 40 1.07 -1.29 -24.54
N GLU A 41 -0.07 -1.98 -24.41
CA GLU A 41 -1.38 -1.33 -24.28
C GLU A 41 -1.71 -0.93 -22.85
N LEU A 42 -1.15 -1.61 -21.84
CA LEU A 42 -1.48 -1.42 -20.42
C LEU A 42 -1.44 0.05 -19.98
N PRO A 43 -0.40 0.86 -20.29
CA PRO A 43 -0.36 2.27 -19.88
C PRO A 43 -1.53 3.09 -20.39
N LYS A 44 -2.12 2.75 -21.54
CA LYS A 44 -3.26 3.47 -22.15
C LYS A 44 -4.57 3.28 -21.38
N HIS A 45 -4.63 2.27 -20.52
CA HIS A 45 -5.82 1.94 -19.72
C HIS A 45 -5.73 2.46 -18.29
N LEU A 46 -4.60 3.05 -17.91
CA LEU A 46 -4.43 3.64 -16.58
C LEU A 46 -5.03 5.05 -16.55
N ARG A 47 -5.52 5.43 -15.38
CA ARG A 47 -6.06 6.75 -15.13
C ARG A 47 -5.02 7.65 -14.50
N SER A 48 -5.10 8.95 -14.75
CA SER A 48 -4.37 9.95 -13.98
C SER A 48 -4.87 10.01 -12.53
N TYR A 49 -4.07 10.57 -11.64
CA TYR A 49 -4.50 10.74 -10.24
C TYR A 49 -5.74 11.64 -10.15
N GLU A 50 -5.83 12.70 -10.95
CA GLU A 50 -6.98 13.59 -11.02
C GLU A 50 -8.25 12.85 -11.48
N ASP A 51 -8.14 11.92 -12.43
CA ASP A 51 -9.27 11.10 -12.87
C ASP A 51 -9.67 10.08 -11.80
N VAL A 52 -8.71 9.58 -11.02
CA VAL A 52 -8.99 8.69 -9.87
C VAL A 52 -9.70 9.46 -8.75
N LEU A 53 -9.29 10.70 -8.46
CA LEU A 53 -9.98 11.57 -7.51
C LEU A 53 -11.40 11.94 -8.01
N ALA A 54 -11.56 12.18 -9.31
CA ALA A 54 -12.85 12.54 -9.90
C ALA A 54 -13.77 11.32 -10.19
N TYR A 55 -13.44 10.13 -9.71
CA TYR A 55 -14.23 8.93 -9.97
C TYR A 55 -15.27 8.70 -8.88
N TRP A 56 -16.55 8.68 -9.25
CA TRP A 56 -17.67 8.54 -8.33
C TRP A 56 -17.55 7.36 -7.34
N PRO A 57 -17.24 6.14 -7.78
CA PRO A 57 -17.06 5.03 -6.84
C PRO A 57 -15.96 5.26 -5.81
N ASN A 58 -14.84 5.89 -6.18
CA ASN A 58 -13.74 6.18 -5.27
C ASN A 58 -14.17 7.17 -4.18
N GLN A 59 -14.85 8.25 -4.57
CA GLN A 59 -15.38 9.25 -3.63
C GLN A 59 -16.45 8.66 -2.71
N THR A 60 -17.22 7.69 -3.22
CA THR A 60 -18.16 6.93 -2.40
C THR A 60 -17.43 6.03 -1.41
N TYR A 61 -16.38 5.34 -1.85
CA TYR A 61 -15.60 4.43 -1.05
C TYR A 61 -14.95 5.12 0.15
N ILE A 62 -14.34 6.28 -0.05
CA ILE A 62 -13.74 7.06 1.06
C ILE A 62 -14.76 7.89 1.85
N GLY A 63 -16.03 7.94 1.43
CA GLY A 63 -17.14 8.52 2.18
C GLY A 63 -17.43 9.99 1.96
N ASN A 64 -16.97 10.59 0.86
CA ASN A 64 -17.31 11.95 0.45
C ASN A 64 -18.66 12.02 -0.28
N VAL A 65 -19.05 10.91 -0.89
CA VAL A 65 -20.31 10.72 -1.59
C VAL A 65 -21.03 9.51 -1.01
N THR A 66 -22.34 9.60 -0.85
CA THR A 66 -23.15 8.49 -0.35
C THR A 66 -23.45 7.46 -1.44
N PRO A 67 -23.70 6.19 -1.08
CA PRO A 67 -24.15 5.20 -2.05
C PRO A 67 -25.45 5.59 -2.80
N ALA A 68 -26.35 6.33 -2.17
CA ALA A 68 -27.56 6.84 -2.79
C ALA A 68 -27.25 7.86 -3.91
N GLN A 69 -26.35 8.81 -3.63
CA GLN A 69 -25.88 9.77 -4.63
C GLN A 69 -25.18 9.09 -5.80
N LEU A 70 -24.36 8.04 -5.52
CA LEU A 70 -23.74 7.24 -6.58
C LEU A 70 -24.80 6.54 -7.45
N ALA A 71 -25.82 5.95 -6.83
CA ALA A 71 -26.90 5.25 -7.56
C ALA A 71 -27.69 6.19 -8.48
N GLU A 72 -27.84 7.46 -8.12
CA GLU A 72 -28.52 8.46 -8.93
C GLU A 72 -27.76 8.81 -10.24
N GLN A 73 -26.46 8.51 -10.31
CA GLN A 73 -25.66 8.77 -11.49
C GLN A 73 -25.84 7.75 -12.63
N GLY A 74 -26.54 6.67 -12.39
CA GLY A 74 -26.71 5.58 -13.37
C GLY A 74 -25.54 4.60 -13.39
N SER A 75 -25.47 3.74 -14.42
CA SER A 75 -24.62 2.54 -14.42
C SER A 75 -23.26 2.67 -15.13
N THR A 76 -22.93 3.79 -15.71
CA THR A 76 -21.66 3.99 -16.45
C THR A 76 -20.88 5.17 -15.87
N TRP A 77 -20.22 4.96 -14.74
CA TRP A 77 -19.48 6.03 -14.05
C TRP A 77 -18.14 6.38 -14.72
N VAL A 78 -17.70 5.59 -15.71
CA VAL A 78 -16.37 5.74 -16.34
C VAL A 78 -16.22 7.11 -17.00
N ASP A 79 -17.28 7.59 -17.66
CA ASP A 79 -17.30 8.86 -18.39
C ASP A 79 -17.86 10.04 -17.57
N LEU A 80 -18.22 9.80 -16.31
CA LEU A 80 -18.82 10.79 -15.44
C LEU A 80 -17.82 11.25 -14.38
N LYS A 81 -17.50 12.55 -14.41
CA LYS A 81 -16.64 13.13 -13.37
C LYS A 81 -17.47 13.52 -12.15
N CYS A 82 -17.01 13.05 -10.98
CA CYS A 82 -17.52 13.50 -9.69
C CYS A 82 -17.10 14.95 -9.46
N PRO A 83 -18.00 15.82 -8.99
CA PRO A 83 -17.65 17.20 -8.65
C PRO A 83 -16.81 17.30 -7.38
N VAL A 84 -16.81 16.26 -6.54
CA VAL A 84 -15.97 16.13 -5.35
C VAL A 84 -14.70 15.40 -5.76
N THR A 85 -13.55 16.01 -5.49
CA THR A 85 -12.22 15.50 -5.85
C THR A 85 -11.24 15.53 -4.68
N ASP A 86 -11.77 15.58 -3.46
CA ASP A 86 -10.93 15.54 -2.25
C ASP A 86 -10.27 14.18 -2.10
N ARG A 87 -8.97 14.19 -1.78
CA ARG A 87 -8.23 12.95 -1.51
C ARG A 87 -8.57 12.32 -0.15
N HIS A 88 -9.04 13.14 0.79
CA HIS A 88 -9.45 12.69 2.12
C HIS A 88 -10.96 12.69 2.24
N GLY A 89 -11.49 11.61 2.78
CA GLY A 89 -12.91 11.42 3.04
C GLY A 89 -13.20 11.05 4.48
N LYS A 90 -14.50 10.92 4.77
CA LYS A 90 -14.97 10.53 6.12
C LYS A 90 -14.37 9.21 6.59
N TYR A 91 -14.18 8.26 5.69
CA TYR A 91 -13.77 6.91 6.06
C TYR A 91 -12.31 6.60 5.70
N GLY A 92 -11.68 7.41 4.87
CA GLY A 92 -10.33 7.11 4.41
C GLY A 92 -9.78 8.12 3.43
N GLU A 93 -8.87 7.67 2.60
CA GLU A 93 -8.19 8.51 1.63
C GLU A 93 -7.85 7.80 0.32
N ILE A 94 -7.47 8.59 -0.67
CA ILE A 94 -6.85 8.15 -1.92
C ILE A 94 -5.41 8.66 -1.90
N MET A 95 -4.46 7.78 -1.60
CA MET A 95 -3.04 8.15 -1.48
C MET A 95 -2.36 8.09 -2.86
N PRO A 96 -1.57 9.09 -3.25
CA PRO A 96 -0.78 9.04 -4.46
C PRO A 96 0.44 8.13 -4.30
N GLN A 97 1.00 7.69 -5.43
CA GLN A 97 2.06 6.68 -5.49
C GLN A 97 3.33 7.11 -4.76
N GLU A 98 3.78 8.32 -4.96
CA GLU A 98 5.00 8.84 -4.36
C GLU A 98 4.98 8.83 -2.83
N GLU A 99 3.84 9.15 -2.23
CA GLU A 99 3.67 9.05 -0.77
C GLU A 99 3.62 7.58 -0.33
N PHE A 100 3.00 6.72 -1.12
CA PHE A 100 2.90 5.30 -0.78
C PHE A 100 4.26 4.59 -0.83
N LEU A 101 5.14 4.95 -1.77
CA LEU A 101 6.51 4.44 -1.82
C LEU A 101 7.31 4.80 -0.56
N LEU A 102 7.14 6.03 -0.05
CA LEU A 102 7.75 6.41 1.23
C LEU A 102 7.13 5.66 2.41
N LEU A 103 5.81 5.44 2.40
CA LEU A 103 5.15 4.65 3.43
C LEU A 103 5.64 3.19 3.44
N MET A 104 5.91 2.61 2.27
CA MET A 104 6.52 1.28 2.19
C MET A 104 7.88 1.24 2.88
N GLN A 105 8.72 2.26 2.71
CA GLN A 105 10.00 2.36 3.43
C GLN A 105 9.82 2.50 4.94
N ILE A 106 8.85 3.29 5.41
CA ILE A 106 8.50 3.40 6.84
C ILE A 106 8.08 2.04 7.41
N CYS A 107 7.37 1.23 6.63
CA CYS A 107 6.91 -0.10 7.03
C CYS A 107 7.97 -1.20 6.93
N ASP A 108 9.11 -0.89 6.32
CA ASP A 108 10.21 -1.82 6.14
C ASP A 108 11.00 -2.00 7.44
N CYS A 109 11.04 -3.24 7.95
CA CYS A 109 11.79 -3.61 9.15
C CYS A 109 13.13 -4.30 8.83
N PHE A 110 13.42 -4.57 7.56
CA PHE A 110 14.56 -5.35 7.11
C PHE A 110 15.57 -4.56 6.27
N ASP A 111 15.32 -3.25 6.09
CA ASP A 111 16.14 -2.37 5.26
C ASP A 111 16.29 -2.86 3.80
N VAL A 112 15.20 -3.43 3.27
CA VAL A 112 15.15 -3.92 1.88
C VAL A 112 14.63 -2.89 0.89
N VAL A 113 13.90 -1.86 1.33
CA VAL A 113 13.46 -0.75 0.49
C VAL A 113 14.57 0.30 0.39
N LYS A 114 15.05 0.52 -0.83
CA LYS A 114 16.02 1.58 -1.14
C LYS A 114 15.37 2.58 -2.07
N LEU A 115 15.20 3.81 -1.61
CA LEU A 115 14.68 4.91 -2.42
C LEU A 115 15.81 5.87 -2.79
N ASP A 116 15.70 6.45 -3.98
CA ASP A 116 16.60 7.50 -4.42
C ASP A 116 16.49 8.73 -3.49
N LYS A 117 17.63 9.29 -3.09
CA LYS A 117 17.68 10.42 -2.17
C LYS A 117 16.96 11.68 -2.68
N ASP A 118 17.02 11.94 -3.99
CA ASP A 118 16.37 13.11 -4.57
C ASP A 118 14.85 12.91 -4.60
N PHE A 119 14.38 11.69 -4.84
CA PHE A 119 12.98 11.32 -4.72
C PHE A 119 12.49 11.47 -3.27
N VAL A 120 13.22 10.95 -2.29
CA VAL A 120 12.87 11.13 -0.87
C VAL A 120 12.83 12.61 -0.50
N ALA A 121 13.85 13.39 -0.88
CA ALA A 121 13.88 14.82 -0.59
C ALA A 121 12.70 15.59 -1.18
N ALA A 122 12.24 15.21 -2.37
CA ALA A 122 11.10 15.84 -3.04
C ALA A 122 9.76 15.56 -2.33
N HIS A 123 9.57 14.39 -1.78
CA HIS A 123 8.26 13.92 -1.27
C HIS A 123 8.17 13.76 0.25
N LYS A 124 9.28 13.82 0.97
CA LYS A 124 9.35 13.66 2.44
C LYS A 124 8.39 14.58 3.20
N ALA A 125 8.22 15.82 2.74
CA ALA A 125 7.35 16.78 3.41
C ALA A 125 5.91 16.32 3.46
N ALA A 126 5.36 15.74 2.39
CA ALA A 126 3.99 15.25 2.33
C ALA A 126 3.73 14.12 3.36
N ILE A 127 4.71 13.25 3.55
CA ILE A 127 4.64 12.17 4.56
C ILE A 127 4.74 12.72 5.98
N VAL A 128 5.64 13.67 6.23
CA VAL A 128 5.82 14.28 7.57
C VAL A 128 4.58 15.09 7.98
N GLU A 129 3.93 15.74 7.03
CA GLU A 129 2.72 16.54 7.25
C GLU A 129 1.42 15.71 7.22
N HIS A 130 1.51 14.41 6.94
CA HIS A 130 0.33 13.55 6.86
C HIS A 130 -0.40 13.45 8.23
N PRO A 131 -1.73 13.68 8.27
CA PRO A 131 -2.44 13.89 9.53
C PRO A 131 -2.53 12.65 10.45
N LEU A 132 -2.18 11.47 9.96
CA LEU A 132 -2.22 10.21 10.71
C LEU A 132 -0.84 9.68 11.11
N PHE A 133 0.24 10.27 10.59
CA PHE A 133 1.59 9.79 10.84
C PHE A 133 2.22 10.61 11.97
N ASP A 134 2.58 9.94 13.04
CA ASP A 134 3.27 10.55 14.15
C ASP A 134 4.80 10.60 13.94
N ALA A 135 5.50 11.27 14.85
CA ALA A 135 6.95 11.46 14.76
C ALA A 135 7.74 10.13 14.86
N GLU A 136 7.22 9.13 15.55
CA GLU A 136 7.86 7.82 15.65
C GLU A 136 7.80 7.12 14.28
N MET A 137 6.63 7.17 13.65
CA MET A 137 6.40 6.58 12.35
C MET A 137 7.22 7.27 11.25
N THR A 138 7.15 8.60 11.18
CA THR A 138 7.91 9.38 10.18
C THR A 138 9.43 9.36 10.42
N GLY A 139 9.86 9.15 11.66
CA GLY A 139 11.26 8.98 12.03
C GLY A 139 11.91 7.69 11.50
N ARG A 140 11.12 6.75 10.99
CA ARG A 140 11.62 5.53 10.31
C ARG A 140 12.03 5.78 8.86
N LEU A 141 11.61 6.89 8.26
CA LEU A 141 12.00 7.27 6.90
C LEU A 141 13.46 7.71 6.89
N ASN A 142 14.29 7.05 6.11
CA ASN A 142 15.69 7.45 5.90
C ASN A 142 15.80 8.47 4.77
N ASP A 143 17.01 9.01 4.56
CA ASP A 143 17.26 10.06 3.57
C ASP A 143 17.48 9.52 2.14
N GLY A 144 17.32 8.20 1.94
CA GLY A 144 17.53 7.55 0.64
C GLY A 144 19.01 7.25 0.34
N VAL A 145 19.24 6.72 -0.85
CA VAL A 145 20.55 6.33 -1.38
C VAL A 145 20.82 7.01 -2.73
N GLU A 146 22.02 6.93 -3.25
CA GLU A 146 22.31 7.42 -4.60
C GLU A 146 21.57 6.58 -5.66
N LEU A 147 21.04 7.20 -6.70
CA LEU A 147 20.33 6.50 -7.78
C LEU A 147 21.20 5.39 -8.41
N SER A 148 22.51 5.62 -8.53
CA SER A 148 23.45 4.61 -9.05
C SER A 148 23.52 3.33 -8.20
N GLU A 149 23.25 3.42 -6.90
CA GLU A 149 23.12 2.24 -6.03
C GLU A 149 21.82 1.49 -6.34
N VAL A 150 20.72 2.20 -6.52
CA VAL A 150 19.44 1.60 -6.93
C VAL A 150 19.57 0.89 -8.28
N GLU A 151 20.20 1.56 -9.26
CA GLU A 151 20.45 0.98 -10.58
C GLU A 151 21.30 -0.30 -10.50
N HIS A 152 22.34 -0.31 -9.68
CA HIS A 152 23.16 -1.49 -9.44
C HIS A 152 22.37 -2.64 -8.84
N LEU A 153 21.58 -2.36 -7.79
CA LEU A 153 20.75 -3.37 -7.13
C LEU A 153 19.73 -4.01 -8.08
N VAL A 154 19.10 -3.20 -8.94
CA VAL A 154 18.12 -3.70 -9.92
C VAL A 154 18.79 -4.50 -11.03
N ASN A 155 19.87 -3.98 -11.61
CA ASN A 155 20.49 -4.57 -12.81
C ASN A 155 21.37 -5.77 -12.50
N GLU A 156 22.06 -5.77 -11.35
CA GLU A 156 23.08 -6.77 -11.02
C GLU A 156 22.65 -7.73 -9.90
N GLU A 157 21.82 -7.28 -8.96
CA GLU A 157 21.43 -8.09 -7.80
C GLU A 157 19.98 -8.60 -7.87
N GLY A 158 19.22 -8.22 -8.89
CA GLY A 158 17.86 -8.70 -9.11
C GLY A 158 16.86 -8.15 -8.09
N ALA A 159 17.06 -6.90 -7.63
CA ALA A 159 16.05 -6.18 -6.86
C ALA A 159 14.85 -5.81 -7.73
N GLU A 160 13.68 -5.75 -7.12
CA GLU A 160 12.45 -5.29 -7.78
C GLU A 160 12.46 -3.77 -7.87
N GLY A 161 12.46 -3.22 -9.09
CA GLY A 161 12.49 -1.78 -9.32
C GLY A 161 11.18 -1.09 -8.91
N LEU A 162 11.30 0.08 -8.32
CA LEU A 162 10.19 0.98 -8.02
C LEU A 162 10.28 2.19 -8.93
N TYR A 163 9.17 2.55 -9.56
CA TYR A 163 9.12 3.59 -10.57
C TYR A 163 8.13 4.69 -10.19
N ASP A 164 8.39 5.87 -10.68
CA ASP A 164 7.50 7.01 -10.62
C ASP A 164 7.58 7.78 -11.95
N HIS A 165 6.44 7.91 -12.66
CA HIS A 165 6.38 8.44 -14.02
C HIS A 165 7.41 7.77 -14.96
N ASP A 166 7.43 6.45 -14.97
CA ASP A 166 8.37 5.58 -15.72
C ASP A 166 9.86 5.78 -15.38
N LYS A 167 10.19 6.53 -14.33
CA LYS A 167 11.56 6.70 -13.85
C LYS A 167 11.84 5.79 -12.67
N LEU A 168 12.97 5.13 -12.70
CA LEU A 168 13.44 4.36 -11.55
C LEU A 168 13.73 5.31 -10.38
N VAL A 169 13.03 5.12 -9.25
CA VAL A 169 13.14 5.96 -8.04
C VAL A 169 13.48 5.16 -6.79
N GLY A 170 13.58 3.84 -6.92
CA GLY A 170 13.92 2.98 -5.80
C GLY A 170 13.89 1.52 -6.19
N CYS A 171 14.08 0.67 -5.21
CA CYS A 171 13.93 -0.77 -5.38
C CYS A 171 13.58 -1.46 -4.06
N VAL A 172 13.11 -2.70 -4.18
CA VAL A 172 12.96 -3.63 -3.05
C VAL A 172 13.94 -4.78 -3.26
N LYS A 173 14.82 -4.99 -2.30
CA LYS A 173 15.79 -6.07 -2.31
C LYS A 173 15.15 -7.39 -1.87
N ARG A 174 15.78 -8.51 -2.22
CA ARG A 174 15.50 -9.78 -1.57
C ARG A 174 15.92 -9.72 -0.10
N ALA A 175 15.20 -10.40 0.77
CA ALA A 175 15.58 -10.52 2.18
C ALA A 175 16.50 -11.72 2.47
N HIS A 176 16.65 -12.63 1.50
CA HIS A 176 17.53 -13.79 1.63
C HIS A 176 18.03 -14.27 0.28
N ASP A 177 19.30 -14.66 0.20
CA ASP A 177 19.97 -14.99 -1.08
C ASP A 177 19.46 -16.26 -1.76
N ILE A 178 19.03 -17.25 -0.97
CA ILE A 178 18.67 -18.58 -1.45
C ILE A 178 17.18 -18.87 -1.33
N ASP A 179 16.51 -18.35 -0.31
CA ASP A 179 15.09 -18.62 -0.08
C ASP A 179 14.22 -17.84 -1.09
N HIS A 180 13.61 -18.57 -2.02
CA HIS A 180 12.71 -18.00 -3.03
C HIS A 180 11.46 -17.33 -2.42
N ASN A 181 11.08 -17.72 -1.21
CA ASN A 181 9.96 -17.09 -0.51
C ASN A 181 10.31 -15.69 0.03
N LEU A 182 11.59 -15.33 -0.01
CA LEU A 182 12.12 -14.03 0.39
C LEU A 182 12.79 -13.31 -0.78
N SER A 183 12.37 -13.63 -2.00
CA SER A 183 12.77 -12.94 -3.23
C SER A 183 12.27 -11.51 -3.28
N ALA A 184 12.87 -10.68 -4.12
CA ALA A 184 12.58 -9.26 -4.19
C ALA A 184 11.09 -8.95 -4.47
N HIS A 185 10.48 -9.64 -5.46
CA HIS A 185 9.07 -9.40 -5.78
C HIS A 185 8.12 -9.84 -4.65
N VAL A 186 8.44 -10.91 -3.92
CA VAL A 186 7.67 -11.35 -2.75
C VAL A 186 7.79 -10.32 -1.62
N MET A 187 8.98 -9.79 -1.37
CA MET A 187 9.19 -8.73 -0.39
C MET A 187 8.44 -7.45 -0.77
N HIS A 188 8.41 -7.12 -2.07
CA HIS A 188 7.63 -6.00 -2.59
C HIS A 188 6.12 -6.17 -2.31
N GLU A 189 5.52 -7.31 -2.67
CA GLU A 189 4.11 -7.60 -2.42
C GLU A 189 3.77 -7.55 -0.92
N ASN A 190 4.63 -8.09 -0.07
CA ASN A 190 4.50 -8.03 1.38
C ASN A 190 4.50 -6.60 1.92
N LEU A 191 5.40 -5.75 1.42
CA LEU A 191 5.49 -4.36 1.85
C LEU A 191 4.29 -3.54 1.37
N VAL A 192 3.79 -3.78 0.16
CA VAL A 192 2.55 -3.17 -0.34
C VAL A 192 1.37 -3.53 0.56
N SER A 193 1.21 -4.81 0.90
CA SER A 193 0.16 -5.26 1.82
C SER A 193 0.31 -4.64 3.20
N LYS A 194 1.52 -4.59 3.75
CA LYS A 194 1.79 -4.04 5.08
C LYS A 194 1.51 -2.54 5.14
N ALA A 195 2.01 -1.77 4.18
CA ALA A 195 1.78 -0.34 4.11
C ALA A 195 0.29 0.00 3.98
N SER A 196 -0.42 -0.76 3.14
CA SER A 196 -1.88 -0.65 2.97
C SER A 196 -2.62 -0.94 4.26
N SER A 197 -2.26 -2.02 4.97
CA SER A 197 -2.87 -2.42 6.24
C SER A 197 -2.63 -1.37 7.34
N VAL A 198 -1.41 -0.85 7.45
CA VAL A 198 -1.07 0.21 8.42
C VAL A 198 -1.92 1.46 8.16
N LEU A 199 -2.02 1.92 6.93
CA LEU A 199 -2.79 3.10 6.59
C LEU A 199 -4.29 2.91 6.87
N ALA A 200 -4.85 1.76 6.48
CA ALA A 200 -6.25 1.43 6.75
C ALA A 200 -6.54 1.33 8.26
N LEU A 201 -5.63 0.73 9.03
CA LEU A 201 -5.73 0.60 10.48
C LEU A 201 -5.75 1.97 11.16
N LEU A 202 -4.86 2.89 10.77
CA LEU A 202 -4.83 4.25 11.29
C LEU A 202 -6.12 5.02 11.01
N HIS A 203 -6.68 4.90 9.80
CA HIS A 203 -8.00 5.46 9.48
C HIS A 203 -9.11 4.84 10.32
N GLY A 204 -9.09 3.52 10.52
CA GLY A 204 -10.05 2.80 11.35
C GLY A 204 -10.06 3.29 12.79
N ILE A 205 -8.88 3.43 13.40
CA ILE A 205 -8.70 3.94 14.77
C ILE A 205 -9.21 5.39 14.89
N LYS A 206 -8.79 6.26 13.96
CA LYS A 206 -9.28 7.65 13.92
C LYS A 206 -10.80 7.71 13.83
N ASN A 207 -11.41 6.93 12.93
CA ASN A 207 -12.85 6.95 12.70
C ASN A 207 -13.64 6.32 13.84
N ALA A 208 -13.06 5.35 14.55
CA ALA A 208 -13.63 4.79 15.75
C ALA A 208 -13.58 5.75 16.96
N GLY A 209 -12.73 6.77 16.90
CA GLY A 209 -12.51 7.73 18.00
C GLY A 209 -11.95 7.07 19.24
N ILE A 210 -11.07 6.08 19.09
CA ILE A 210 -10.41 5.36 20.18
C ILE A 210 -8.95 5.79 20.28
N ASP A 211 -8.38 5.70 21.46
CA ASP A 211 -6.95 5.88 21.66
C ASP A 211 -6.18 4.62 21.20
N LYS A 212 -5.00 4.80 20.64
CA LYS A 212 -4.13 3.68 20.21
C LYS A 212 -3.84 2.72 21.38
N SER A 213 -3.75 3.22 22.61
CA SER A 213 -3.51 2.42 23.81
C SER A 213 -4.69 1.52 24.23
N GLU A 214 -5.89 1.79 23.73
CA GLU A 214 -7.08 0.96 23.98
C GLU A 214 -7.17 -0.26 23.05
N VAL A 215 -6.32 -0.33 22.03
CA VAL A 215 -6.29 -1.46 21.09
C VAL A 215 -5.46 -2.57 21.69
N GLU A 216 -6.09 -3.67 22.04
CA GLU A 216 -5.45 -4.84 22.66
C GLU A 216 -5.17 -5.97 21.65
N TYR A 217 -5.94 -6.02 20.57
CA TYR A 217 -5.85 -7.11 19.60
C TYR A 217 -6.13 -6.64 18.18
N VAL A 218 -5.30 -7.09 17.23
CA VAL A 218 -5.46 -6.84 15.80
C VAL A 218 -5.55 -8.18 15.08
N ILE A 219 -6.52 -8.31 14.18
CA ILE A 219 -6.65 -9.50 13.35
C ILE A 219 -6.44 -9.09 11.90
N ASP A 220 -5.48 -9.72 11.26
CA ASP A 220 -5.31 -9.63 9.82
C ASP A 220 -6.10 -10.73 9.13
N CYS A 221 -6.82 -10.34 8.08
CA CYS A 221 -7.55 -11.26 7.22
C CYS A 221 -7.05 -11.07 5.79
N CYS A 222 -5.98 -11.74 5.44
CA CYS A 222 -5.44 -11.71 4.10
C CYS A 222 -5.64 -13.04 3.37
N GLU A 223 -5.69 -12.96 2.06
CA GLU A 223 -5.83 -14.13 1.19
C GLU A 223 -4.49 -14.67 0.76
N GLU A 224 -3.50 -13.79 0.72
CA GLU A 224 -2.29 -14.00 -0.01
C GLU A 224 -1.27 -14.87 0.73
N ALA A 225 -0.67 -15.77 0.00
CA ALA A 225 0.47 -16.54 0.46
C ALA A 225 1.68 -15.64 0.78
N CYS A 226 1.75 -14.44 0.21
CA CYS A 226 2.78 -13.46 0.50
C CYS A 226 2.85 -13.10 1.98
N GLY A 227 1.72 -12.98 2.67
CA GLY A 227 1.70 -12.78 4.11
C GLY A 227 2.39 -13.92 4.87
N ASP A 228 2.19 -15.18 4.46
CA ASP A 228 2.90 -16.33 5.03
C ASP A 228 4.39 -16.27 4.79
N MET A 229 4.78 -15.91 3.60
CA MET A 229 6.18 -15.82 3.21
C MET A 229 6.90 -14.75 4.02
N ASN A 230 6.27 -13.60 4.22
CA ASN A 230 6.80 -12.55 5.06
C ASN A 230 6.98 -13.00 6.51
N GLN A 231 6.10 -13.85 7.00
CA GLN A 231 6.11 -14.29 8.39
C GLN A 231 7.03 -15.46 8.67
N ARG A 232 7.43 -16.20 7.68
CA ARG A 232 8.45 -17.25 7.84
C ARG A 232 9.74 -16.74 8.49
N GLY A 233 10.00 -15.46 8.35
CA GLY A 233 11.15 -14.80 8.95
C GLY A 233 10.90 -14.07 10.26
N GLY A 234 9.66 -13.93 10.77
CA GLY A 234 9.55 -13.03 11.88
C GLY A 234 8.21 -12.82 12.57
N GLY A 235 7.21 -13.61 12.40
CA GLY A 235 6.03 -13.42 13.21
C GLY A 235 4.73 -13.28 12.44
N ASN A 236 3.72 -12.67 13.04
CA ASN A 236 2.44 -12.48 12.39
C ASN A 236 2.31 -11.08 11.78
N PHE A 237 1.57 -10.99 10.68
CA PHE A 237 1.39 -9.79 9.89
C PHE A 237 0.57 -8.73 10.65
N ALA A 238 -0.49 -9.16 11.34
CA ALA A 238 -1.31 -8.30 12.18
C ALA A 238 -0.47 -7.58 13.24
N LYS A 239 0.44 -8.32 13.92
CA LYS A 239 1.33 -7.73 14.92
C LYS A 239 2.32 -6.75 14.29
N ALA A 240 2.88 -7.08 13.13
CA ALA A 240 3.80 -6.20 12.42
C ALA A 240 3.12 -4.88 11.98
N ALA A 241 1.89 -4.94 11.47
CA ALA A 241 1.11 -3.75 11.14
C ALA A 241 0.76 -2.92 12.38
N ALA A 242 0.35 -3.59 13.48
CA ALA A 242 0.05 -2.94 14.75
C ALA A 242 1.26 -2.19 15.33
N GLU A 243 2.44 -2.76 15.23
CA GLU A 243 3.68 -2.18 15.72
C GLU A 243 4.06 -0.90 14.95
N ILE A 244 3.96 -0.92 13.61
CA ILE A 244 4.18 0.27 12.79
C ILE A 244 3.14 1.34 13.07
N ALA A 245 1.87 0.97 13.28
CA ALA A 245 0.80 1.90 13.63
C ALA A 245 0.91 2.47 15.05
N GLY A 246 1.89 2.04 15.85
CA GLY A 246 2.11 2.54 17.21
C GLY A 246 1.17 1.95 18.26
N LEU A 247 0.64 0.73 18.04
CA LEU A 247 -0.26 0.04 18.97
C LEU A 247 0.55 -0.78 19.98
N ALA A 248 1.17 -0.10 20.93
CA ALA A 248 2.13 -0.70 21.86
C ALA A 248 1.55 -1.84 22.73
N HIS A 249 0.25 -1.82 23.00
CA HIS A 249 -0.43 -2.82 23.83
C HIS A 249 -1.12 -3.92 23.04
N ALA A 250 -1.15 -3.80 21.71
CA ALA A 250 -1.82 -4.79 20.86
C ALA A 250 -0.96 -6.03 20.64
N THR A 251 -1.60 -7.18 20.72
CA THR A 251 -1.13 -8.41 20.08
C THR A 251 -1.98 -8.70 18.86
N GLY A 252 -1.74 -9.80 18.14
CA GLY A 252 -2.52 -10.08 16.96
C GLY A 252 -2.38 -11.50 16.44
N SER A 253 -3.24 -11.81 15.48
CA SER A 253 -3.21 -13.08 14.75
C SER A 253 -3.63 -12.86 13.30
N ASP A 254 -3.13 -13.71 12.42
CA ASP A 254 -3.55 -13.77 11.04
C ASP A 254 -4.58 -14.88 10.87
N THR A 255 -5.68 -14.54 10.22
CA THR A 255 -6.74 -15.48 9.88
C THR A 255 -6.80 -15.59 8.37
N ARG A 256 -6.63 -16.83 7.88
CA ARG A 256 -6.66 -17.12 6.47
C ARG A 256 -7.92 -17.91 6.15
N GLY A 257 -8.60 -17.51 5.14
CA GLY A 257 -9.87 -18.14 4.75
C GLY A 257 -10.44 -17.49 3.50
N PHE A 258 -9.57 -16.89 2.70
CA PHE A 258 -9.99 -16.11 1.52
C PHE A 258 -11.08 -15.11 1.89
N CYS A 259 -12.06 -14.92 1.04
CA CYS A 259 -13.17 -13.99 1.27
C CYS A 259 -14.00 -14.29 2.53
N ALA A 260 -13.87 -15.49 3.11
CA ALA A 260 -14.53 -15.86 4.35
C ALA A 260 -13.75 -15.43 5.63
N GLY A 261 -12.49 -15.01 5.50
CA GLY A 261 -11.66 -14.59 6.61
C GLY A 261 -12.34 -13.57 7.53
N PRO A 262 -12.88 -12.45 7.04
CA PRO A 262 -13.57 -11.46 7.85
C PRO A 262 -14.82 -11.96 8.58
N ALA A 263 -15.41 -13.06 8.13
CA ALA A 263 -16.59 -13.66 8.77
C ALA A 263 -16.22 -14.69 9.86
N GLN A 264 -14.93 -14.99 10.01
CA GLN A 264 -14.44 -15.99 10.99
C GLN A 264 -13.96 -15.34 12.29
N ILE A 265 -13.91 -14.01 12.35
CA ILE A 265 -13.40 -13.20 13.45
C ILE A 265 -14.48 -12.45 14.22
#